data_4ebeb0054fca90a197bb1ff8121833e0
#
_entry.id   4ebeb0054fca90a197bb1ff8121833e0
#
_cell.length_a   1.000
_cell.length_b   1.000
_cell.length_c   1.000
_cell.angle_alpha   90.00
_cell.angle_beta   90.00
_cell.angle_gamma   90.00
#
_symmetry.space_group_name_H-M   'P 1'
#
loop_
_entity.id
_entity.type
_entity.pdbx_description
1 polymer ?
#
loop_
_entity_poly.entity_id
_entity_poly.type
_entity_poly.pdbx_seq_one_letter_code
_entity_poly.pdbx_strand_id
1 'polypeptide(L)' 'MKLSARNQFKGKVVGIEPGAVNAIVTIDIGGGNIVSATVSMAAVKDLKLEVGKDAYAIIKATSVMVGID' A
#
# COMPACT_ATOMS: atom_id res chain seq x y z
N MET A 1 -11.46 0.11 -10.87
CA MET A 1 -10.37 1.08 -10.77
C MET A 1 -9.54 1.04 -12.04
N LYS A 2 -9.31 2.15 -12.66
CA LYS A 2 -8.49 2.25 -13.86
C LYS A 2 -7.30 3.16 -13.60
N LEU A 3 -6.11 2.65 -13.81
CA LEU A 3 -4.85 3.38 -13.56
C LEU A 3 -3.86 3.07 -14.68
N SER A 4 -2.95 4.00 -14.93
CA SER A 4 -1.84 3.77 -15.85
C SER A 4 -0.77 2.87 -15.22
N ALA A 5 -0.73 2.76 -13.91
CA ALA A 5 0.23 1.91 -13.21
C ALA A 5 0.04 0.45 -13.62
N ARG A 6 1.17 -0.24 -13.86
CA ARG A 6 1.15 -1.65 -14.30
C ARG A 6 1.16 -2.63 -13.14
N ASN A 7 1.61 -2.19 -11.97
CA ASN A 7 1.73 -3.03 -10.78
C ASN A 7 0.62 -2.67 -9.80
N GLN A 8 -0.41 -3.49 -9.77
CA GLN A 8 -1.59 -3.29 -8.94
C GLN A 8 -1.89 -4.60 -8.22
N PHE A 9 -1.74 -4.62 -6.92
CA PHE A 9 -1.93 -5.82 -6.12
C PHE A 9 -3.07 -5.60 -5.14
N LYS A 10 -4.17 -6.31 -5.31
CA LYS A 10 -5.26 -6.26 -4.35
C LYS A 10 -4.84 -7.02 -3.09
N GLY A 11 -5.06 -6.41 -1.95
CA GLY A 11 -4.72 -7.01 -0.67
C GLY A 11 -5.58 -6.46 0.45
N LYS A 12 -5.09 -6.64 1.65
CA LYS A 12 -5.80 -6.23 2.85
C LYS A 12 -4.87 -5.40 3.72
N VAL A 13 -5.37 -4.29 4.24
CA VAL A 13 -4.62 -3.46 5.18
C VAL A 13 -4.44 -4.26 6.47
N VAL A 14 -3.20 -4.47 6.88
CA VAL A 14 -2.88 -5.21 8.10
C VAL A 14 -2.23 -4.33 9.17
N GLY A 15 -1.85 -3.11 8.84
CA GLY A 15 -1.30 -2.18 9.80
C GLY A 15 -1.37 -0.74 9.32
N ILE A 16 -1.58 0.17 10.25
CA ILE A 16 -1.47 1.60 10.01
C ILE A 16 -0.69 2.19 11.17
N GLU A 17 0.46 2.77 10.86
CA GLU A 17 1.30 3.45 11.84
C GLU A 17 1.19 4.95 11.59
N PRO A 18 0.36 5.67 12.36
CA PRO A 18 0.14 7.09 12.12
C PRO A 18 1.32 7.93 12.60
N GLY A 19 1.60 8.98 11.86
CA GLY A 19 2.55 10.03 12.23
C GLY A 19 1.87 11.39 12.21
N ALA A 20 2.65 12.45 12.41
CA ALA A 20 2.09 13.81 12.42
C ALA A 20 1.59 14.24 11.04
N VAL A 21 2.32 13.89 9.98
CA VAL A 21 2.01 14.28 8.60
C VAL A 21 1.76 13.07 7.73
N ASN A 22 2.58 12.03 7.89
CA ASN A 22 2.51 10.81 7.11
C ASN A 22 2.19 9.61 7.98
N ALA A 23 1.72 8.55 7.36
CA ALA A 23 1.50 7.26 7.98
C ALA A 23 2.18 6.17 7.16
N ILE A 24 2.56 5.08 7.83
CA ILE A 24 3.00 3.86 7.15
C ILE A 24 1.83 2.90 7.15
N VAL A 25 1.39 2.52 5.94
CA VAL A 25 0.30 1.56 5.75
C VAL A 25 0.91 0.28 5.22
N THR A 26 0.61 -0.84 5.86
CA THR A 26 1.08 -2.15 5.43
C THR A 26 -0.08 -2.93 4.85
N ILE A 27 0.15 -3.52 3.68
CA ILE A 27 -0.86 -4.25 2.91
C ILE A 27 -0.35 -5.67 2.68
N ASP A 28 -1.13 -6.65 3.11
CA ASP A 28 -0.87 -8.05 2.81
C ASP A 28 -1.44 -8.35 1.42
N ILE A 29 -0.56 -8.65 0.47
CA ILE A 29 -0.94 -8.94 -0.91
C ILE A 29 -1.00 -10.46 -1.20
N GLY A 30 -0.91 -11.27 -0.17
CA GLY A 30 -1.01 -12.72 -0.30
C GLY A 30 0.35 -13.41 -0.41
N GLY A 31 0.35 -14.71 -0.25
CA GLY A 31 1.56 -15.53 -0.35
C GLY A 31 2.65 -15.21 0.68
N GLY A 32 2.28 -14.59 1.79
CA GLY A 32 3.24 -14.15 2.81
C GLY A 32 3.93 -12.83 2.47
N ASN A 33 3.45 -12.10 1.47
CA ASN A 33 4.06 -10.85 1.02
C ASN A 33 3.35 -9.64 1.60
N ILE A 34 4.12 -8.75 2.19
CA ILE A 34 3.63 -7.50 2.78
C ILE A 34 4.28 -6.33 2.03
N VAL A 35 3.45 -5.39 1.63
CA VAL A 35 3.91 -4.14 1.00
C VAL A 35 3.69 -3.00 1.98
N SER A 36 4.72 -2.18 2.18
CA SER A 36 4.64 -0.99 3.03
C SER A 36 4.56 0.24 2.15
N ALA A 37 3.63 1.13 2.48
CA ALA A 37 3.44 2.38 1.77
C ALA A 37 3.50 3.55 2.75
N THR A 38 4.24 4.58 2.40
CA THR A 38 4.20 5.84 3.12
C THR A 38 3.23 6.77 2.41
N VAL A 39 2.15 7.13 3.09
CA VAL A 39 1.11 8.02 2.54
C VAL A 39 0.84 9.14 3.52
N SER A 40 0.23 10.22 3.06
CA SER A 40 -0.14 11.31 3.95
C SER A 40 -1.27 10.88 4.89
N MET A 41 -1.32 11.50 6.06
CA MET A 41 -2.46 11.31 6.97
C MET A 41 -3.76 11.76 6.32
N ALA A 42 -3.71 12.78 5.47
CA ALA A 42 -4.87 13.20 4.69
C ALA A 42 -5.38 12.08 3.78
N ALA A 43 -4.46 11.37 3.12
CA ALA A 43 -4.84 10.23 2.26
C ALA A 43 -5.47 9.10 3.08
N VAL A 44 -4.95 8.82 4.27
CA VAL A 44 -5.54 7.81 5.16
C VAL A 44 -7.00 8.15 5.46
N LYS A 45 -7.28 9.41 5.74
CA LYS A 45 -8.63 9.89 6.03
C LYS A 45 -9.53 9.86 4.80
N ASP A 46 -9.03 10.40 3.68
CA ASP A 46 -9.81 10.49 2.44
C ASP A 46 -10.19 9.12 1.91
N LEU A 47 -9.28 8.16 1.99
CA LEU A 47 -9.52 6.80 1.52
C LEU A 47 -10.17 5.93 2.60
N LYS A 48 -10.36 6.47 3.80
CA LYS A 48 -10.95 5.77 4.95
C LYS A 48 -10.25 4.44 5.22
N LEU A 49 -8.91 4.47 5.22
CA LEU A 49 -8.12 3.27 5.45
C LEU A 49 -8.24 2.80 6.88
N GLU A 50 -8.45 1.51 7.05
CA GLU A 50 -8.54 0.83 8.34
C GLU A 50 -7.93 -0.56 8.23
N VAL A 51 -7.40 -1.06 9.32
CA VAL A 51 -6.95 -2.45 9.40
C VAL A 51 -8.14 -3.38 9.11
N GLY A 52 -7.92 -4.34 8.22
CA GLY A 52 -8.95 -5.29 7.81
C GLY A 52 -9.68 -4.90 6.53
N LYS A 53 -9.54 -3.68 6.04
CA LYS A 53 -10.16 -3.25 4.79
C LYS A 53 -9.36 -3.72 3.58
N ASP A 54 -10.07 -3.93 2.48
CA ASP A 54 -9.42 -4.18 1.19
C ASP A 54 -8.76 -2.90 0.69
N ALA A 55 -7.58 -3.06 0.07
CA ALA A 55 -6.84 -1.97 -0.53
C ALA A 55 -5.96 -2.52 -1.66
N TYR A 56 -5.52 -1.63 -2.52
CA TYR A 56 -4.60 -1.98 -3.60
C TYR A 56 -3.24 -1.38 -3.31
N ALA A 57 -2.19 -2.20 -3.41
CA ALA A 57 -0.82 -1.69 -3.47
C ALA A 57 -0.51 -1.39 -4.92
N ILE A 58 -0.24 -0.13 -5.21
CA ILE A 58 0.01 0.34 -6.57
C ILE A 58 1.46 0.82 -6.64
N ILE A 59 2.24 0.22 -7.52
CA ILE A 59 3.67 0.48 -7.57
C ILE A 59 4.06 0.91 -8.98
N LYS A 60 4.59 2.11 -9.08
CA LYS A 60 5.09 2.61 -10.35
C LYS A 60 6.20 1.71 -10.87
N ALA A 61 6.14 1.32 -12.14
CA ALA A 61 7.09 0.38 -12.72
C ALA A 61 8.54 0.84 -12.58
N THR A 62 8.79 2.14 -12.68
CA THR A 62 10.13 2.70 -12.53
C THR A 62 10.66 2.67 -11.11
N SER A 63 9.81 2.33 -10.13
CA SER A 63 10.19 2.22 -8.72
C SER A 63 10.44 0.78 -8.28
N VAL A 64 10.23 -0.17 -9.18
CA VAL A 64 10.46 -1.58 -8.87
C VAL A 64 11.89 -1.96 -9.22
N MET A 65 12.57 -2.57 -8.26
CA MET A 65 13.91 -3.10 -8.44
C MET A 65 13.86 -4.62 -8.51
N VAL A 66 14.87 -5.22 -9.10
CA VAL A 66 14.95 -6.67 -9.24
C VAL A 66 16.12 -7.19 -8.41
N GLY A 67 15.89 -8.25 -7.67
CA GLY A 67 16.93 -8.96 -6.94
C GLY A 67 16.88 -10.45 -7.21
N ILE A 68 18.02 -11.11 -7.08
CA ILE A 68 18.14 -12.58 -7.11
C ILE A 68 19.09 -13.01 -5.99
N ASP A 69 19.05 -14.30 -5.65
CA ASP A 69 19.99 -14.91 -4.71
C ASP A 69 21.28 -15.34 -5.40
#